data_da70599b11a1463bc140080f487e81df
#
_entry.id   da70599b11a1463bc140080f487e81df
#
_cell.length_a   1.000
_cell.length_b   1.000
_cell.length_c   1.000
_cell.angle_alpha   90.00
_cell.angle_beta   90.00
_cell.angle_gamma   90.00
#
_symmetry.space_group_name_H-M   'P 1'
#
loop_
_entity.id
_entity.type
_entity.pdbx_description
1 polymer ?
#
loop_
_entity_poly.entity_id
_entity_poly.type
_entity_poly.pdbx_seq_one_letter_code
_entity_poly.pdbx_strand_id
1 'polypeptide(L)'
;MDNKIETNVKNWTLSHLQGFTFREHQLETICKIIERVLDEKAIKNQIIEAPTGSGKSIICVVAAGVLADYYDKKSYILASDLYLWQQYADFIKEQNLPFGYLKGLSGNYVCAKNKEDLRNAECRVAGIKYKMLFDDQNAKLCGFPCACTCEYIQSRKKATNANVTLLTYHLYQYHLDRTGVFLPRDVIFCDECHNIPDIVQSNCTPCIQESDFKYYLKIWDWAKKDSTDLTLFSETRTYELIDKYPERKDFEDKLKSYYRELIKENPKEKDWELVSDYLVDLTLVEKVCLTIQEIIEISYKNAKFDVHDLQIFKVINIIMDVIGKLENFVWPTAELILREGNLDYFVKNINESEDGKTISFSCVKEDYIVWKYLLRHAKNRVFLSATVGLKEAFDDNIGIKYSEQKQSVMDRIPSTFDFSKSPIYISEKYKMSFKDKDVSFPKLKEMVYKILQNHSGLKGMIQTGSYENAKKLWNDAPPNIKSRLLLYENSKEKEQLIKKHKESFNTVLMGPSLNEGIDLPGDLCRFIIILKVPYPQLQDKLVQAKMRVFPTWYKSKTSNCVIQGIGRGNRYKEDWCTTYIIDGCFKDLLKSTKSQYSNELRKRMKFFK
;
A
#
# COMPACT_ATOMS: atom_id res chain seq x y z
N MET A 1 -7.72 -26.83 22.36
CA MET A 1 -6.57 -26.82 21.44
C MET A 1 -6.29 -28.22 20.95
N ASP A 2 -6.28 -28.45 19.67
CA ASP A 2 -5.95 -29.78 19.10
C ASP A 2 -4.45 -30.03 19.34
N ASN A 3 -4.14 -31.05 20.17
CA ASN A 3 -2.79 -31.44 20.56
C ASN A 3 -1.89 -31.72 19.32
N LYS A 4 -2.50 -32.14 18.20
CA LYS A 4 -1.84 -32.43 16.93
C LYS A 4 -1.36 -31.14 16.25
N ILE A 5 -2.18 -30.08 16.25
CA ILE A 5 -1.81 -28.79 15.63
C ILE A 5 -0.64 -28.16 16.41
N GLU A 6 -0.72 -28.14 17.73
CA GLU A 6 0.37 -27.60 18.56
C GLU A 6 1.68 -28.37 18.35
N THR A 7 1.62 -29.70 18.27
CA THR A 7 2.78 -30.54 17.96
C THR A 7 3.37 -30.22 16.59
N ASN A 8 2.53 -30.07 15.57
CA ASN A 8 2.99 -29.73 14.21
C ASN A 8 3.65 -28.34 14.18
N VAL A 9 3.09 -27.34 14.87
CA VAL A 9 3.67 -26.00 14.98
C VAL A 9 5.05 -26.04 15.64
N LYS A 10 5.19 -26.77 16.75
CA LYS A 10 6.48 -26.94 17.44
C LYS A 10 7.51 -27.66 16.58
N ASN A 11 7.13 -28.77 15.93
CA ASN A 11 8.01 -29.55 15.06
C ASN A 11 8.48 -28.71 13.86
N TRP A 12 7.56 -27.99 13.20
CA TRP A 12 7.91 -27.13 12.08
C TRP A 12 8.91 -26.04 12.50
N THR A 13 8.66 -25.42 13.64
CA THR A 13 9.53 -24.36 14.18
C THR A 13 10.93 -24.88 14.50
N LEU A 14 11.02 -26.05 15.14
CA LEU A 14 12.31 -26.68 15.45
C LEU A 14 13.09 -27.06 14.18
N SER A 15 12.40 -27.47 13.13
CA SER A 15 13.03 -27.91 11.88
C SER A 15 13.48 -26.75 10.99
N HIS A 16 12.83 -25.59 11.06
CA HIS A 16 13.02 -24.51 10.11
C HIS A 16 13.56 -23.21 10.72
N LEU A 17 13.42 -22.98 12.03
CA LEU A 17 13.83 -21.74 12.68
C LEU A 17 14.90 -22.02 13.74
N GLN A 18 16.16 -21.80 13.38
CA GLN A 18 17.29 -22.06 14.29
C GLN A 18 17.27 -21.10 15.51
N GLY A 19 17.33 -21.68 16.71
CA GLY A 19 17.41 -20.93 17.95
C GLY A 19 16.16 -20.13 18.31
N PHE A 20 15.04 -20.38 17.64
CA PHE A 20 13.81 -19.63 17.86
C PHE A 20 13.06 -20.15 19.10
N THR A 21 12.54 -19.21 19.89
CA THR A 21 11.63 -19.47 21.01
C THR A 21 10.37 -18.61 20.85
N PHE A 22 9.20 -19.22 21.06
CA PHE A 22 7.93 -18.48 21.01
C PHE A 22 7.86 -17.43 22.12
N ARG A 23 7.44 -16.23 21.75
CA ARG A 23 7.00 -15.23 22.71
C ARG A 23 5.64 -15.65 23.30
N GLU A 24 5.32 -15.10 24.44
CA GLU A 24 4.01 -15.28 25.07
C GLU A 24 2.87 -15.01 24.06
N HIS A 25 1.83 -15.85 24.06
CA HIS A 25 0.68 -15.84 23.16
C HIS A 25 0.94 -16.15 21.67
N GLN A 26 2.19 -16.23 21.17
CA GLN A 26 2.44 -16.54 19.76
C GLN A 26 1.97 -17.94 19.38
N LEU A 27 2.39 -18.96 20.12
CA LEU A 27 2.04 -20.36 19.86
C LEU A 27 0.51 -20.55 19.85
N GLU A 28 -0.17 -20.04 20.88
CA GLU A 28 -1.63 -20.11 20.98
C GLU A 28 -2.32 -19.43 19.78
N THR A 29 -1.85 -18.25 19.38
CA THR A 29 -2.41 -17.51 18.26
C THR A 29 -2.23 -18.27 16.93
N ILE A 30 -1.05 -18.85 16.68
CA ILE A 30 -0.77 -19.65 15.50
C ILE A 30 -1.71 -20.86 15.44
N CYS A 31 -1.84 -21.58 16.56
CA CYS A 31 -2.73 -22.76 16.62
C CYS A 31 -4.20 -22.36 16.34
N LYS A 32 -4.70 -21.29 16.93
CA LYS A 32 -6.06 -20.78 16.65
C LYS A 32 -6.28 -20.43 15.17
N ILE A 33 -5.30 -19.78 14.55
CA ILE A 33 -5.37 -19.44 13.12
C ILE A 33 -5.51 -20.72 12.31
N ILE A 34 -4.65 -21.73 12.55
CA ILE A 34 -4.64 -23.00 11.84
C ILE A 34 -5.94 -23.78 12.06
N GLU A 35 -6.41 -23.89 13.31
CA GLU A 35 -7.68 -24.53 13.65
C GLU A 35 -8.84 -23.96 12.83
N ARG A 36 -8.96 -22.63 12.76
CA ARG A 36 -10.02 -21.94 12.00
C ARG A 36 -9.88 -22.11 10.48
N VAL A 37 -8.66 -22.18 9.96
CA VAL A 37 -8.43 -22.44 8.54
C VAL A 37 -8.90 -23.86 8.17
N LEU A 38 -8.63 -24.84 9.02
CA LEU A 38 -8.94 -26.26 8.79
C LEU A 38 -10.41 -26.60 9.05
N ASP A 39 -11.04 -25.99 10.03
CA ASP A 39 -12.46 -26.20 10.34
C ASP A 39 -13.34 -25.50 9.29
N GLU A 40 -14.05 -26.25 8.47
CA GLU A 40 -14.94 -25.72 7.43
C GLU A 40 -16.09 -24.86 7.96
N LYS A 41 -16.49 -25.08 9.20
CA LYS A 41 -17.58 -24.34 9.86
C LYS A 41 -17.11 -23.05 10.53
N ALA A 42 -15.80 -22.89 10.74
CA ALA A 42 -15.24 -21.70 11.39
C ALA A 42 -15.37 -20.45 10.53
N ILE A 43 -15.35 -19.28 11.17
CA ILE A 43 -15.32 -17.97 10.52
C ILE A 43 -14.00 -17.82 9.76
N LYS A 44 -14.07 -17.54 8.45
CA LYS A 44 -12.92 -17.49 7.53
C LYS A 44 -12.20 -16.13 7.49
N ASN A 45 -12.83 -15.10 8.05
CA ASN A 45 -12.23 -13.77 8.18
C ASN A 45 -11.74 -13.60 9.62
N GLN A 46 -10.43 -13.72 9.84
CA GLN A 46 -9.80 -13.70 11.16
C GLN A 46 -9.00 -12.41 11.32
N ILE A 47 -9.28 -11.63 12.36
CA ILE A 47 -8.58 -10.39 12.68
C ILE A 47 -7.74 -10.62 13.94
N ILE A 48 -6.44 -10.36 13.85
CA ILE A 48 -5.49 -10.50 14.95
C ILE A 48 -4.93 -9.10 15.25
N GLU A 49 -5.43 -8.46 16.31
CA GLU A 49 -4.84 -7.22 16.80
C GLU A 49 -3.72 -7.57 17.78
N ALA A 50 -2.49 -7.35 17.33
CA ALA A 50 -1.29 -7.72 18.06
C ALA A 50 -0.37 -6.51 18.22
N PRO A 51 0.06 -6.14 19.45
CA PRO A 51 0.92 -4.98 19.69
C PRO A 51 2.20 -5.00 18.85
N THR A 52 2.81 -3.83 18.67
CA THR A 52 4.18 -3.75 18.12
C THR A 52 5.12 -4.60 18.98
N GLY A 53 6.06 -5.31 18.34
CA GLY A 53 6.97 -6.20 19.05
C GLY A 53 6.41 -7.57 19.47
N SER A 54 5.13 -7.86 19.25
CA SER A 54 4.55 -9.20 19.51
C SER A 54 5.04 -10.28 18.52
N GLY A 55 5.69 -9.89 17.42
CA GLY A 55 6.18 -10.80 16.39
C GLY A 55 5.11 -11.26 15.41
N LYS A 56 4.23 -10.34 14.96
CA LYS A 56 3.21 -10.58 13.92
C LYS A 56 3.76 -11.32 12.72
N SER A 57 4.92 -10.88 12.22
CA SER A 57 5.54 -11.48 11.03
C SER A 57 5.89 -12.95 11.23
N ILE A 58 6.34 -13.32 12.43
CA ILE A 58 6.61 -14.74 12.78
C ILE A 58 5.31 -15.54 12.82
N ILE A 59 4.23 -14.95 13.34
CA ILE A 59 2.91 -15.60 13.35
C ILE A 59 2.49 -15.94 11.92
N CYS A 60 2.64 -15.00 10.97
CA CYS A 60 2.34 -15.24 9.55
C CYS A 60 3.22 -16.34 8.95
N VAL A 61 4.54 -16.26 9.15
CA VAL A 61 5.51 -17.21 8.57
C VAL A 61 5.28 -18.62 9.09
N VAL A 62 5.15 -18.80 10.41
CA VAL A 62 4.97 -20.13 11.00
C VAL A 62 3.61 -20.71 10.63
N ALA A 63 2.52 -19.93 10.73
CA ALA A 63 1.19 -20.43 10.34
C ALA A 63 1.15 -20.83 8.86
N ALA A 64 1.73 -20.02 7.96
CA ALA A 64 1.78 -20.32 6.53
C ALA A 64 2.63 -21.58 6.24
N GLY A 65 3.79 -21.72 6.88
CA GLY A 65 4.66 -22.87 6.71
C GLY A 65 4.03 -24.18 7.21
N VAL A 66 3.44 -24.16 8.39
CA VAL A 66 2.73 -25.34 8.96
C VAL A 66 1.54 -25.72 8.08
N LEU A 67 0.75 -24.75 7.61
CA LEU A 67 -0.37 -25.01 6.70
C LEU A 67 0.10 -25.64 5.38
N ALA A 68 1.25 -25.21 4.85
CA ALA A 68 1.82 -25.77 3.63
C ALA A 68 2.34 -27.19 3.82
N ASP A 69 3.14 -27.44 4.87
CA ASP A 69 3.89 -28.69 5.01
C ASP A 69 3.06 -29.82 5.61
N TYR A 70 2.12 -29.52 6.50
CA TYR A 70 1.32 -30.56 7.19
C TYR A 70 -0.11 -30.70 6.69
N TYR A 71 -0.64 -29.67 5.96
CA TYR A 71 -2.07 -29.64 5.59
C TYR A 71 -2.31 -29.33 4.11
N ASP A 72 -1.25 -29.27 3.29
CA ASP A 72 -1.31 -29.00 1.84
C ASP A 72 -2.14 -27.75 1.50
N LYS A 73 -2.00 -26.67 2.29
CA LYS A 73 -2.67 -25.41 2.08
C LYS A 73 -1.70 -24.37 1.54
N LYS A 74 -2.02 -23.80 0.37
CA LYS A 74 -1.21 -22.76 -0.24
C LYS A 74 -1.61 -21.37 0.29
N SER A 75 -0.63 -20.51 0.48
CA SER A 75 -0.88 -19.18 1.03
C SER A 75 -0.06 -18.07 0.40
N TYR A 76 -0.58 -16.84 0.52
CA TYR A 76 0.17 -15.60 0.31
C TYR A 76 0.39 -14.90 1.65
N ILE A 77 1.58 -14.31 1.82
CA ILE A 77 1.87 -13.32 2.86
C ILE A 77 1.96 -11.97 2.15
N LEU A 78 1.12 -11.02 2.56
CA LEU A 78 1.00 -9.70 1.93
C LEU A 78 1.54 -8.62 2.86
N ALA A 79 2.59 -7.91 2.42
CA ALA A 79 3.20 -6.81 3.13
C ALA A 79 2.67 -5.46 2.61
N SER A 80 2.52 -4.48 3.50
CA SER A 80 1.97 -3.15 3.18
C SER A 80 2.89 -2.31 2.30
N ASP A 81 4.20 -2.47 2.47
CA ASP A 81 5.23 -1.70 1.80
C ASP A 81 6.50 -2.52 1.55
N LEU A 82 7.46 -1.92 0.82
CA LEU A 82 8.73 -2.59 0.48
C LEU A 82 9.66 -2.77 1.68
N TYR A 83 9.56 -1.93 2.71
CA TYR A 83 10.40 -2.07 3.91
C TYR A 83 9.98 -3.30 4.72
N LEU A 84 8.69 -3.47 4.98
CA LEU A 84 8.14 -4.65 5.64
C LEU A 84 8.38 -5.91 4.79
N TRP A 85 8.17 -5.81 3.47
CA TRP A 85 8.48 -6.89 2.54
C TRP A 85 9.95 -7.32 2.63
N GLN A 86 10.90 -6.36 2.72
CA GLN A 86 12.33 -6.66 2.83
C GLN A 86 12.64 -7.40 4.12
N GLN A 87 12.06 -7.00 5.26
CA GLN A 87 12.23 -7.69 6.53
C GLN A 87 11.79 -9.16 6.45
N TYR A 88 10.66 -9.45 5.83
CA TYR A 88 10.21 -10.82 5.58
C TYR A 88 11.16 -11.59 4.66
N ALA A 89 11.58 -10.97 3.57
CA ALA A 89 12.45 -11.61 2.59
C ALA A 89 13.82 -11.95 3.18
N ASP A 90 14.38 -11.06 3.98
CA ASP A 90 15.65 -11.30 4.68
C ASP A 90 15.51 -12.44 5.69
N PHE A 91 14.44 -12.45 6.48
CA PHE A 91 14.15 -13.55 7.40
C PHE A 91 13.97 -14.90 6.67
N ILE A 92 13.23 -14.93 5.55
CA ILE A 92 13.05 -16.14 4.72
C ILE A 92 14.40 -16.65 4.20
N LYS A 93 15.30 -15.74 3.79
CA LYS A 93 16.64 -16.09 3.32
C LYS A 93 17.53 -16.60 4.45
N GLU A 94 17.58 -15.89 5.58
CA GLU A 94 18.39 -16.25 6.74
C GLU A 94 18.02 -17.62 7.30
N GLN A 95 16.74 -17.95 7.35
CA GLN A 95 16.24 -19.24 7.82
C GLN A 95 16.16 -20.29 6.70
N ASN A 96 16.57 -19.97 5.47
CA ASN A 96 16.52 -20.85 4.30
C ASN A 96 15.14 -21.51 4.07
N LEU A 97 14.06 -20.75 4.25
CA LEU A 97 12.69 -21.26 4.09
C LEU A 97 12.36 -21.51 2.61
N PRO A 98 11.58 -22.57 2.27
CA PRO A 98 11.19 -22.90 0.90
C PRO A 98 10.12 -21.97 0.34
N PHE A 99 10.05 -20.72 0.79
CA PHE A 99 9.07 -19.73 0.38
C PHE A 99 9.51 -19.00 -0.89
N GLY A 100 8.54 -18.65 -1.72
CA GLY A 100 8.72 -17.73 -2.82
C GLY A 100 8.57 -16.29 -2.36
N TYR A 101 9.25 -15.37 -3.04
CA TYR A 101 9.09 -13.93 -2.82
C TYR A 101 9.36 -13.16 -4.10
N LEU A 102 8.61 -12.09 -4.32
CA LEU A 102 8.75 -11.26 -5.52
C LEU A 102 8.53 -9.79 -5.16
N LYS A 103 9.38 -8.91 -5.69
CA LYS A 103 9.21 -7.46 -5.69
C LYS A 103 8.59 -6.97 -6.99
N GLY A 104 7.97 -5.81 -6.96
CA GLY A 104 7.66 -5.07 -8.18
C GLY A 104 8.94 -4.70 -8.94
N LEU A 105 8.81 -4.52 -10.24
CA LEU A 105 9.97 -4.25 -11.12
C LEU A 105 10.62 -2.89 -10.91
N SER A 106 9.88 -1.90 -10.47
CA SER A 106 10.33 -0.50 -10.39
C SER A 106 11.57 -0.33 -9.53
N GLY A 107 12.76 -0.21 -10.17
CA GLY A 107 14.03 0.08 -9.50
C GLY A 107 14.59 -1.03 -8.61
N ASN A 108 14.00 -2.24 -8.63
CA ASN A 108 14.37 -3.32 -7.71
C ASN A 108 15.23 -4.41 -8.33
N TYR A 109 15.36 -4.43 -9.66
CA TYR A 109 16.08 -5.47 -10.38
C TYR A 109 16.95 -4.88 -11.49
N VAL A 110 18.12 -5.48 -11.66
CA VAL A 110 19.09 -5.13 -12.70
C VAL A 110 19.10 -6.22 -13.77
N CYS A 111 19.12 -5.82 -15.03
CA CYS A 111 19.23 -6.74 -16.16
C CYS A 111 20.56 -7.51 -16.11
N ALA A 112 20.50 -8.83 -16.20
CA ALA A 112 21.69 -9.68 -16.19
C ALA A 112 22.61 -9.43 -17.39
N LYS A 113 22.06 -9.00 -18.55
CA LYS A 113 22.79 -8.77 -19.80
C LYS A 113 23.51 -7.42 -19.82
N ASN A 114 22.77 -6.31 -19.62
CA ASN A 114 23.32 -4.96 -19.83
C ASN A 114 23.56 -4.16 -18.53
N LYS A 115 23.23 -4.75 -17.36
CA LYS A 115 23.39 -4.12 -16.03
C LYS A 115 22.57 -2.84 -15.80
N GLU A 116 21.59 -2.58 -16.63
CA GLU A 116 20.64 -1.47 -16.47
C GLU A 116 19.41 -1.89 -15.70
N ASP A 117 18.55 -0.91 -15.33
CA ASP A 117 17.24 -1.18 -14.71
C ASP A 117 16.44 -2.16 -15.58
N LEU A 118 15.96 -3.24 -14.99
CA LEU A 118 15.26 -4.30 -15.69
C LEU A 118 14.01 -3.81 -16.44
N ARG A 119 13.43 -2.67 -16.06
CA ARG A 119 12.31 -2.05 -16.79
C ARG A 119 12.67 -1.72 -18.24
N ASN A 120 13.94 -1.46 -18.50
CA ASN A 120 14.49 -1.11 -19.83
C ASN A 120 15.09 -2.32 -20.56
N ALA A 121 15.01 -3.52 -19.97
CA ALA A 121 15.61 -4.70 -20.58
C ALA A 121 14.88 -5.12 -21.86
N GLU A 122 15.65 -5.55 -22.86
CA GLU A 122 15.13 -6.01 -24.16
C GLU A 122 14.03 -7.07 -24.04
N CYS A 123 14.22 -8.07 -23.17
CA CYS A 123 13.23 -9.13 -22.94
C CYS A 123 11.88 -8.61 -22.41
N ARG A 124 11.87 -7.48 -21.71
CA ARG A 124 10.65 -6.83 -21.27
C ARG A 124 10.02 -6.00 -22.37
N VAL A 125 10.86 -5.31 -23.08
CA VAL A 125 10.44 -4.48 -24.19
C VAL A 125 9.90 -5.35 -25.33
N ALA A 126 10.41 -6.57 -25.49
CA ALA A 126 9.95 -7.55 -26.48
C ALA A 126 8.61 -8.23 -26.14
N GLY A 127 7.97 -7.92 -25.02
CA GLY A 127 6.65 -8.47 -24.65
C GLY A 127 6.58 -9.98 -24.44
N ILE A 128 7.72 -10.63 -24.28
CA ILE A 128 7.75 -12.08 -24.14
C ILE A 128 7.00 -12.52 -22.89
N LYS A 129 6.06 -13.46 -23.06
CA LYS A 129 5.34 -14.04 -21.92
C LYS A 129 6.33 -14.69 -20.97
N TYR A 130 6.41 -14.20 -19.73
CA TYR A 130 7.37 -14.68 -18.74
C TYR A 130 7.38 -16.19 -18.54
N LYS A 131 6.24 -16.88 -18.74
CA LYS A 131 6.17 -18.35 -18.70
C LYS A 131 7.12 -19.01 -19.68
N MET A 132 7.35 -18.41 -20.85
CA MET A 132 8.31 -18.92 -21.85
C MET A 132 9.76 -18.75 -21.39
N LEU A 133 10.04 -17.75 -20.55
CA LEU A 133 11.36 -17.50 -19.99
C LEU A 133 11.67 -18.39 -18.75
N PHE A 134 10.68 -19.14 -18.23
CA PHE A 134 10.90 -20.07 -17.12
C PHE A 134 11.59 -21.37 -17.56
N ASP A 135 11.52 -21.69 -18.85
CA ASP A 135 12.19 -22.82 -19.45
C ASP A 135 13.45 -22.36 -20.18
N ASP A 136 14.59 -22.93 -19.81
CA ASP A 136 15.89 -22.53 -20.36
C ASP A 136 16.02 -22.79 -21.88
N GLN A 137 15.34 -23.81 -22.42
CA GLN A 137 15.31 -24.09 -23.84
C GLN A 137 14.46 -23.03 -24.57
N ASN A 138 13.28 -22.74 -24.06
CA ASN A 138 12.41 -21.70 -24.61
C ASN A 138 13.04 -20.31 -24.50
N ALA A 139 13.72 -19.99 -23.40
CA ALA A 139 14.45 -18.73 -23.23
C ALA A 139 15.56 -18.56 -24.26
N LYS A 140 16.30 -19.64 -24.58
CA LYS A 140 17.32 -19.63 -25.63
C LYS A 140 16.70 -19.47 -27.02
N LEU A 141 15.60 -20.18 -27.32
CA LEU A 141 14.86 -20.06 -28.59
C LEU A 141 14.30 -18.66 -28.79
N CYS A 142 13.90 -17.98 -27.74
CA CYS A 142 13.45 -16.58 -27.76
C CYS A 142 14.60 -15.55 -27.81
N GLY A 143 15.87 -15.98 -27.89
CA GLY A 143 17.02 -15.08 -27.93
C GLY A 143 17.42 -14.45 -26.59
N PHE A 144 16.90 -14.95 -25.47
CA PHE A 144 17.20 -14.44 -24.11
C PHE A 144 17.82 -15.50 -23.19
N PRO A 145 19.00 -16.04 -23.53
CA PRO A 145 19.67 -17.03 -22.68
C PRO A 145 20.01 -16.48 -21.29
N CYS A 146 20.07 -15.15 -21.12
CA CYS A 146 20.26 -14.50 -19.81
C CYS A 146 19.08 -14.66 -18.86
N ALA A 147 17.92 -15.16 -19.30
CA ALA A 147 16.77 -15.39 -18.43
C ALA A 147 17.06 -16.40 -17.33
N CYS A 148 17.90 -17.41 -17.59
CA CYS A 148 18.31 -18.43 -16.59
C CYS A 148 19.16 -17.83 -15.45
N THR A 149 19.82 -16.70 -15.65
CA THR A 149 20.59 -15.96 -14.63
C THR A 149 19.90 -14.67 -14.16
N CYS A 150 18.73 -14.34 -14.71
CA CYS A 150 17.97 -13.15 -14.35
C CYS A 150 17.31 -13.31 -12.99
N GLU A 151 17.70 -12.51 -12.01
CA GLU A 151 17.16 -12.57 -10.64
C GLU A 151 15.63 -12.43 -10.62
N TYR A 152 15.06 -11.53 -11.41
CA TYR A 152 13.61 -11.36 -11.47
C TYR A 152 12.89 -12.59 -12.01
N ILE A 153 13.38 -13.18 -13.11
CA ILE A 153 12.77 -14.39 -13.70
C ILE A 153 12.85 -15.56 -12.73
N GLN A 154 13.98 -15.77 -12.07
CA GLN A 154 14.16 -16.83 -11.09
C GLN A 154 13.28 -16.61 -9.85
N SER A 155 13.23 -15.38 -9.32
CA SER A 155 12.35 -15.02 -8.21
C SER A 155 10.88 -15.24 -8.57
N ARG A 156 10.47 -14.83 -9.78
CA ARG A 156 9.09 -15.00 -10.27
C ARG A 156 8.73 -16.48 -10.44
N LYS A 157 9.62 -17.29 -11.03
CA LYS A 157 9.45 -18.75 -11.17
C LYS A 157 9.29 -19.41 -9.79
N LYS A 158 10.18 -19.06 -8.84
CA LYS A 158 10.10 -19.55 -7.47
C LYS A 158 8.80 -19.11 -6.79
N ALA A 159 8.43 -17.83 -6.90
CA ALA A 159 7.23 -17.27 -6.28
C ALA A 159 5.93 -17.89 -6.83
N THR A 160 5.89 -18.23 -8.12
CA THR A 160 4.71 -18.86 -8.75
C THR A 160 4.53 -20.30 -8.28
N ASN A 161 5.62 -21.03 -8.09
CA ASN A 161 5.60 -22.48 -7.78
C ASN A 161 5.59 -22.78 -6.27
N ALA A 162 6.02 -21.87 -5.42
CA ALA A 162 6.08 -22.09 -3.97
C ALA A 162 4.68 -22.19 -3.35
N ASN A 163 4.54 -23.04 -2.32
CA ASN A 163 3.29 -23.16 -1.55
C ASN A 163 3.01 -21.92 -0.70
N VAL A 164 4.06 -21.23 -0.24
CA VAL A 164 3.96 -19.95 0.46
C VAL A 164 4.69 -18.89 -0.36
N THR A 165 4.04 -17.76 -0.64
CA THR A 165 4.64 -16.67 -1.43
C THR A 165 4.42 -15.32 -0.77
N LEU A 166 5.53 -14.58 -0.59
CA LEU A 166 5.55 -13.21 -0.10
C LEU A 166 5.41 -12.21 -1.25
N LEU A 167 4.43 -11.32 -1.18
CA LEU A 167 4.18 -10.23 -2.11
C LEU A 167 3.88 -8.93 -1.35
N THR A 168 3.93 -7.79 -2.03
CA THR A 168 3.24 -6.59 -1.54
C THR A 168 1.78 -6.61 -1.97
N TYR A 169 0.89 -5.88 -1.27
CA TYR A 169 -0.51 -5.74 -1.68
C TYR A 169 -0.67 -5.23 -3.11
N HIS A 170 0.14 -4.24 -3.52
CA HIS A 170 0.15 -3.71 -4.89
C HIS A 170 0.45 -4.79 -5.93
N LEU A 171 1.49 -5.60 -5.67
CA LEU A 171 1.92 -6.62 -6.60
C LEU A 171 0.91 -7.78 -6.67
N TYR A 172 0.33 -8.14 -5.52
CA TYR A 172 -0.71 -9.16 -5.43
C TYR A 172 -1.94 -8.75 -6.25
N GLN A 173 -2.47 -7.54 -6.03
CA GLN A 173 -3.61 -7.01 -6.77
C GLN A 173 -3.33 -6.97 -8.28
N TYR A 174 -2.18 -6.42 -8.69
CA TYR A 174 -1.79 -6.33 -10.09
C TYR A 174 -1.76 -7.69 -10.79
N HIS A 175 -1.18 -8.71 -10.15
CA HIS A 175 -0.99 -10.00 -10.80
C HIS A 175 -2.25 -10.88 -10.82
N LEU A 176 -3.11 -10.79 -9.83
CA LEU A 176 -4.34 -11.58 -9.82
C LEU A 176 -5.35 -11.06 -10.85
N ASP A 177 -5.50 -9.76 -10.96
CA ASP A 177 -6.50 -9.17 -11.82
C ASP A 177 -6.07 -9.09 -13.29
N ARG A 178 -4.79 -8.81 -13.54
CA ARG A 178 -4.33 -8.47 -14.90
C ARG A 178 -3.52 -9.55 -15.60
N THR A 179 -2.68 -10.26 -14.89
CA THR A 179 -1.71 -11.15 -15.55
C THR A 179 -2.06 -12.63 -15.43
N GLY A 180 -2.93 -13.00 -14.49
CA GLY A 180 -3.27 -14.40 -14.20
C GLY A 180 -2.06 -15.29 -13.85
N VAL A 181 -0.92 -14.68 -13.50
CA VAL A 181 0.33 -15.39 -13.20
C VAL A 181 0.26 -16.05 -11.84
N PHE A 182 -0.32 -15.35 -10.86
CA PHE A 182 -0.61 -15.89 -9.56
C PHE A 182 -2.07 -16.33 -9.49
N LEU A 183 -2.30 -17.56 -9.05
CA LEU A 183 -3.64 -18.12 -8.92
C LEU A 183 -4.19 -17.89 -7.50
N PRO A 184 -5.52 -17.90 -7.31
CA PRO A 184 -6.12 -17.91 -5.98
C PRO A 184 -5.54 -19.04 -5.11
N ARG A 185 -5.38 -18.80 -3.80
CA ARG A 185 -4.86 -19.76 -2.83
C ARG A 185 -5.82 -19.94 -1.65
N ASP A 186 -5.57 -20.95 -0.81
CA ASP A 186 -6.42 -21.27 0.33
C ASP A 186 -6.46 -20.15 1.37
N VAL A 187 -5.30 -19.49 1.61
CA VAL A 187 -5.14 -18.49 2.68
C VAL A 187 -4.39 -17.26 2.19
N ILE A 188 -4.84 -16.09 2.63
CA ILE A 188 -4.04 -14.85 2.58
C ILE A 188 -3.78 -14.35 4.00
N PHE A 189 -2.52 -14.03 4.29
CA PHE A 189 -2.08 -13.34 5.49
C PHE A 189 -1.84 -11.87 5.13
N CYS A 190 -2.59 -10.98 5.74
CA CYS A 190 -2.57 -9.55 5.48
C CYS A 190 -1.88 -8.82 6.63
N ASP A 191 -0.55 -8.57 6.53
CA ASP A 191 0.17 -7.83 7.58
C ASP A 191 0.00 -6.31 7.40
N GLU A 192 -0.06 -5.58 8.52
CA GLU A 192 -0.43 -4.17 8.61
C GLU A 192 -1.74 -3.87 7.85
N CYS A 193 -2.74 -4.72 8.10
CA CYS A 193 -4.02 -4.75 7.38
C CYS A 193 -4.83 -3.45 7.42
N HIS A 194 -4.55 -2.56 8.39
CA HIS A 194 -5.19 -1.25 8.49
C HIS A 194 -4.89 -0.34 7.29
N ASN A 195 -3.84 -0.65 6.49
CA ASN A 195 -3.46 0.08 5.29
C ASN A 195 -4.16 -0.42 4.01
N ILE A 196 -4.87 -1.55 4.06
CA ILE A 196 -5.51 -2.15 2.89
C ILE A 196 -6.41 -1.16 2.13
N PRO A 197 -7.34 -0.43 2.78
CA PRO A 197 -8.22 0.48 2.05
C PRO A 197 -7.46 1.56 1.29
N ASP A 198 -6.46 2.19 1.90
CA ASP A 198 -5.67 3.26 1.27
C ASP A 198 -4.82 2.72 0.10
N ILE A 199 -4.23 1.54 0.24
CA ILE A 199 -3.42 0.91 -0.81
C ILE A 199 -4.29 0.55 -2.02
N VAL A 200 -5.40 -0.12 -1.80
CA VAL A 200 -6.31 -0.50 -2.87
C VAL A 200 -6.91 0.74 -3.54
N GLN A 201 -7.28 1.75 -2.75
CA GLN A 201 -7.76 3.04 -3.25
C GLN A 201 -6.74 3.68 -4.21
N SER A 202 -5.45 3.71 -3.84
CA SER A 202 -4.41 4.31 -4.68
C SER A 202 -4.25 3.60 -6.03
N ASN A 203 -4.41 2.28 -6.05
CA ASN A 203 -4.33 1.47 -7.27
C ASN A 203 -5.56 1.61 -8.19
N CYS A 204 -6.69 2.05 -7.62
CA CYS A 204 -7.95 2.24 -8.33
C CYS A 204 -8.30 3.74 -8.51
N THR A 205 -7.33 4.62 -8.39
CA THR A 205 -7.48 6.07 -8.62
C THR A 205 -6.82 6.43 -9.94
N PRO A 206 -7.57 6.50 -11.06
CA PRO A 206 -7.03 6.94 -12.33
C PRO A 206 -6.69 8.43 -12.30
N CYS A 207 -5.63 8.79 -13.03
CA CYS A 207 -5.22 10.15 -13.29
C CYS A 207 -5.27 10.41 -14.80
N ILE A 208 -5.88 11.51 -15.23
CA ILE A 208 -5.97 11.95 -16.62
C ILE A 208 -5.15 13.23 -16.76
N GLN A 209 -4.17 13.22 -17.66
CA GLN A 209 -3.28 14.34 -17.96
C GLN A 209 -3.20 14.57 -19.46
N GLU A 210 -3.16 15.83 -19.88
CA GLU A 210 -2.99 16.17 -21.31
C GLU A 210 -1.64 15.64 -21.86
N SER A 211 -0.62 15.59 -21.01
CA SER A 211 0.71 15.05 -21.37
C SER A 211 0.69 13.57 -21.79
N ASP A 212 -0.35 12.80 -21.44
CA ASP A 212 -0.47 11.39 -21.82
C ASP A 212 -0.96 11.20 -23.26
N PHE A 213 -1.63 12.20 -23.84
CA PHE A 213 -2.20 12.10 -25.19
C PHE A 213 -1.17 11.81 -26.26
N LYS A 214 0.07 12.29 -26.07
CA LYS A 214 1.19 11.95 -26.98
C LYS A 214 1.44 10.44 -27.10
N TYR A 215 1.11 9.66 -26.07
CA TYR A 215 1.25 8.20 -26.09
C TYR A 215 0.12 7.56 -26.89
N TYR A 216 -1.12 8.01 -26.69
CA TYR A 216 -2.29 7.51 -27.44
C TYR A 216 -2.18 7.82 -28.92
N LEU A 217 -1.71 9.03 -29.26
CA LEU A 217 -1.51 9.45 -30.64
C LEU A 217 -0.41 8.65 -31.36
N LYS A 218 0.65 8.22 -30.66
CA LYS A 218 1.65 7.29 -31.22
C LYS A 218 1.06 5.93 -31.57
N ILE A 219 0.10 5.43 -30.78
CA ILE A 219 -0.60 4.17 -31.08
C ILE A 219 -1.52 4.36 -32.28
N TRP A 220 -2.20 5.51 -32.38
CA TRP A 220 -2.99 5.85 -33.56
C TRP A 220 -2.13 5.90 -34.83
N ASP A 221 -0.97 6.59 -34.79
CA ASP A 221 -0.01 6.68 -35.89
C ASP A 221 0.44 5.28 -36.34
N TRP A 222 0.68 4.38 -35.40
CA TRP A 222 1.02 2.99 -35.70
C TRP A 222 -0.16 2.24 -36.35
N ALA A 223 -1.35 2.31 -35.80
CA ALA A 223 -2.55 1.67 -36.33
C ALA A 223 -2.87 2.14 -37.76
N LYS A 224 -2.68 3.44 -38.07
CA LYS A 224 -2.88 4.00 -39.41
C LYS A 224 -1.88 3.47 -40.40
N LYS A 225 -0.61 3.35 -40.01
CA LYS A 225 0.44 2.78 -40.87
C LYS A 225 0.17 1.31 -41.16
N ASP A 226 -0.18 0.52 -40.15
CA ASP A 226 -0.50 -0.91 -40.28
C ASP A 226 -1.73 -1.15 -41.16
N SER A 227 -2.77 -0.31 -41.05
CA SER A 227 -3.97 -0.40 -41.87
C SER A 227 -3.73 -0.15 -43.38
N THR A 228 -2.60 0.48 -43.74
CA THR A 228 -2.19 0.72 -45.13
C THR A 228 -1.28 -0.36 -45.69
N ASP A 229 -0.55 -1.10 -44.84
CA ASP A 229 0.36 -2.20 -45.22
C ASP A 229 -0.34 -3.58 -45.06
N LEU A 230 -1.24 -3.90 -45.98
CA LEU A 230 -2.17 -5.04 -46.03
C LEU A 230 -1.55 -6.45 -45.99
N THR A 231 -0.33 -6.67 -45.49
CA THR A 231 0.39 -7.91 -45.81
C THR A 231 0.49 -8.98 -44.71
N LEU A 232 0.12 -8.76 -43.45
CA LEU A 232 0.38 -9.82 -42.46
C LEU A 232 -0.74 -10.19 -41.49
N PHE A 233 -1.68 -9.31 -41.09
CA PHE A 233 -2.70 -9.65 -40.08
C PHE A 233 -4.01 -8.87 -40.25
N SER A 234 -4.80 -9.18 -41.28
CA SER A 234 -5.97 -8.43 -41.70
C SER A 234 -7.27 -8.67 -40.92
N GLU A 235 -7.25 -9.27 -39.75
CA GLU A 235 -8.51 -9.57 -39.07
C GLU A 235 -8.68 -8.84 -37.72
N THR A 236 -9.39 -7.70 -37.78
CA THR A 236 -10.45 -7.25 -36.83
C THR A 236 -10.11 -6.24 -35.72
N ARG A 237 -8.88 -6.01 -35.24
CA ARG A 237 -8.71 -5.22 -34.01
C ARG A 237 -8.16 -3.79 -34.16
N THR A 238 -7.38 -3.51 -35.18
CA THR A 238 -6.80 -2.18 -35.43
C THR A 238 -7.77 -1.23 -36.11
N TYR A 239 -8.70 -1.76 -36.90
CA TYR A 239 -9.62 -0.98 -37.73
C TYR A 239 -10.62 -0.15 -36.90
N GLU A 240 -11.13 -0.66 -35.78
CA GLU A 240 -12.12 0.06 -35.00
C GLU A 240 -11.68 1.46 -34.56
N LEU A 241 -10.39 1.63 -34.17
CA LEU A 241 -9.85 2.95 -33.84
C LEU A 241 -9.78 3.88 -35.05
N ILE A 242 -9.29 3.36 -36.19
CA ILE A 242 -9.13 4.12 -37.43
C ILE A 242 -10.49 4.40 -38.07
N ASP A 243 -11.43 3.45 -38.04
CA ASP A 243 -12.78 3.64 -38.52
C ASP A 243 -13.53 4.73 -37.75
N LYS A 244 -13.36 4.75 -36.42
CA LYS A 244 -13.98 5.78 -35.57
C LYS A 244 -13.31 7.15 -35.71
N TYR A 245 -11.99 7.17 -35.88
CA TYR A 245 -11.18 8.37 -36.03
C TYR A 245 -10.26 8.26 -37.25
N PRO A 246 -10.78 8.53 -38.49
CA PRO A 246 -10.03 8.38 -39.73
C PRO A 246 -8.80 9.28 -39.82
N GLU A 247 -8.87 10.47 -39.23
CA GLU A 247 -7.80 11.44 -39.19
C GLU A 247 -7.25 11.58 -37.76
N ARG A 248 -5.92 11.69 -37.65
CA ARG A 248 -5.20 11.85 -36.38
C ARG A 248 -5.75 13.03 -35.56
N LYS A 249 -6.08 14.12 -36.27
CA LYS A 249 -6.60 15.34 -35.68
C LYS A 249 -7.95 15.12 -34.99
N ASP A 250 -8.81 14.31 -35.57
CA ASP A 250 -10.14 14.03 -35.00
C ASP A 250 -10.01 13.31 -33.64
N PHE A 251 -9.09 12.35 -33.54
CA PHE A 251 -8.79 11.66 -32.30
C PHE A 251 -8.16 12.60 -31.26
N GLU A 252 -7.18 13.41 -31.66
CA GLU A 252 -6.54 14.40 -30.80
C GLU A 252 -7.54 15.43 -30.26
N ASP A 253 -8.39 15.97 -31.14
CA ASP A 253 -9.42 16.94 -30.77
C ASP A 253 -10.47 16.34 -29.81
N LYS A 254 -10.78 15.05 -29.98
CA LYS A 254 -11.68 14.33 -29.06
C LYS A 254 -11.05 14.17 -27.69
N LEU A 255 -9.78 13.73 -27.59
CA LEU A 255 -9.05 13.63 -26.32
C LEU A 255 -8.99 14.98 -25.59
N LYS A 256 -8.63 16.04 -26.34
CA LYS A 256 -8.61 17.40 -25.80
C LYS A 256 -9.98 17.91 -25.36
N SER A 257 -11.04 17.49 -26.05
CA SER A 257 -12.42 17.80 -25.66
C SER A 257 -12.78 17.18 -24.31
N TYR A 258 -12.50 15.88 -24.09
CA TYR A 258 -12.69 15.24 -22.79
C TYR A 258 -11.95 15.97 -21.68
N TYR A 259 -10.67 16.24 -21.89
CA TYR A 259 -9.84 16.92 -20.90
C TYR A 259 -10.36 18.32 -20.56
N ARG A 260 -10.69 19.14 -21.58
CA ARG A 260 -11.26 20.49 -21.38
C ARG A 260 -12.57 20.48 -20.62
N GLU A 261 -13.42 19.48 -20.85
CA GLU A 261 -14.67 19.37 -20.11
C GLU A 261 -14.44 18.82 -18.69
N LEU A 262 -13.57 17.84 -18.51
CA LEU A 262 -13.29 17.26 -17.21
C LEU A 262 -12.57 18.22 -16.24
N ILE A 263 -11.82 19.21 -16.71
CA ILE A 263 -11.24 20.25 -15.84
C ILE A 263 -12.25 21.28 -15.34
N LYS A 264 -13.48 21.26 -15.86
CA LYS A 264 -14.55 22.15 -15.35
C LYS A 264 -15.22 21.52 -14.12
N GLU A 265 -15.82 22.37 -13.28
CA GLU A 265 -16.73 21.89 -12.25
C GLU A 265 -18.07 21.51 -12.91
N ASN A 266 -18.30 20.22 -13.02
CA ASN A 266 -19.50 19.66 -13.64
C ASN A 266 -20.40 19.00 -12.60
N PRO A 267 -21.70 18.80 -12.89
CA PRO A 267 -22.52 17.82 -12.18
C PRO A 267 -21.92 16.42 -12.27
N LYS A 268 -22.15 15.58 -11.25
CA LYS A 268 -21.58 14.23 -11.18
C LYS A 268 -21.99 13.34 -12.34
N GLU A 269 -23.22 13.46 -12.81
CA GLU A 269 -23.75 12.75 -13.97
C GLU A 269 -22.89 13.01 -15.21
N LYS A 270 -22.59 14.29 -15.48
CA LYS A 270 -21.76 14.70 -16.63
C LYS A 270 -20.31 14.22 -16.48
N ASP A 271 -19.73 14.31 -15.28
CA ASP A 271 -18.38 13.79 -15.02
C ASP A 271 -18.32 12.27 -15.21
N TRP A 272 -19.38 11.57 -14.79
CA TRP A 272 -19.50 10.11 -14.97
C TRP A 272 -19.59 9.72 -16.44
N GLU A 273 -20.44 10.39 -17.21
CA GLU A 273 -20.57 10.20 -18.66
C GLU A 273 -19.23 10.42 -19.36
N LEU A 274 -18.57 11.57 -19.09
CA LEU A 274 -17.31 11.92 -19.71
C LEU A 274 -16.18 10.91 -19.41
N VAL A 275 -16.05 10.45 -18.16
CA VAL A 275 -15.00 9.47 -17.81
C VAL A 275 -15.31 8.08 -18.37
N SER A 276 -16.57 7.72 -18.46
CA SER A 276 -17.02 6.46 -19.07
C SER A 276 -16.76 6.45 -20.57
N ASP A 277 -17.13 7.52 -21.28
CA ASP A 277 -16.88 7.68 -22.71
C ASP A 277 -15.37 7.72 -23.02
N TYR A 278 -14.60 8.40 -22.18
CA TYR A 278 -13.12 8.42 -22.28
C TYR A 278 -12.53 7.01 -22.16
N LEU A 279 -13.03 6.19 -21.23
CA LEU A 279 -12.61 4.80 -21.11
C LEU A 279 -12.98 4.00 -22.37
N VAL A 280 -14.20 4.16 -22.90
CA VAL A 280 -14.64 3.49 -24.13
C VAL A 280 -13.70 3.82 -25.30
N ASP A 281 -13.32 5.06 -25.47
CA ASP A 281 -12.36 5.44 -26.53
C ASP A 281 -10.96 4.86 -26.28
N LEU A 282 -10.50 4.80 -25.03
CA LEU A 282 -9.22 4.20 -24.69
C LEU A 282 -9.21 2.67 -24.83
N THR A 283 -10.36 1.97 -24.72
CA THR A 283 -10.41 0.53 -25.02
C THR A 283 -10.10 0.23 -26.48
N LEU A 284 -10.37 1.17 -27.41
CA LEU A 284 -9.94 1.03 -28.81
C LEU A 284 -8.40 1.12 -28.92
N VAL A 285 -7.78 2.02 -28.18
CA VAL A 285 -6.31 2.11 -28.08
C VAL A 285 -5.73 0.85 -27.47
N GLU A 286 -6.36 0.30 -26.43
CA GLU A 286 -5.96 -0.97 -25.78
C GLU A 286 -5.96 -2.13 -26.77
N LYS A 287 -7.02 -2.28 -27.57
CA LYS A 287 -7.10 -3.32 -28.62
C LYS A 287 -5.91 -3.23 -29.57
N VAL A 288 -5.56 -2.03 -30.01
CA VAL A 288 -4.36 -1.81 -30.86
C VAL A 288 -3.08 -2.19 -30.11
N CYS A 289 -2.94 -1.78 -28.84
CA CYS A 289 -1.78 -2.15 -28.02
C CYS A 289 -1.61 -3.67 -27.90
N LEU A 290 -2.70 -4.41 -27.67
CA LEU A 290 -2.69 -5.88 -27.60
C LEU A 290 -2.29 -6.51 -28.92
N THR A 291 -2.78 -5.98 -30.04
CA THR A 291 -2.40 -6.42 -31.39
C THR A 291 -0.91 -6.19 -31.65
N ILE A 292 -0.38 -5.01 -31.30
CA ILE A 292 1.06 -4.73 -31.40
C ILE A 292 1.88 -5.73 -30.58
N GLN A 293 1.43 -6.04 -29.36
CA GLN A 293 2.10 -7.03 -28.50
C GLN A 293 2.13 -8.42 -29.15
N GLU A 294 1.02 -8.86 -29.74
CA GLU A 294 0.94 -10.14 -30.46
C GLU A 294 1.88 -10.18 -31.68
N ILE A 295 1.91 -9.12 -32.47
CA ILE A 295 2.79 -8.99 -33.65
C ILE A 295 4.27 -9.05 -33.23
N ILE A 296 4.64 -8.32 -32.19
CA ILE A 296 6.01 -8.30 -31.66
C ILE A 296 6.39 -9.70 -31.12
N GLU A 297 5.49 -10.40 -30.43
CA GLU A 297 5.73 -11.77 -29.97
C GLU A 297 6.00 -12.74 -31.15
N ILE A 298 5.27 -12.59 -32.25
CA ILE A 298 5.44 -13.42 -33.45
C ILE A 298 6.75 -13.06 -34.20
N SER A 299 7.03 -11.78 -34.36
CA SER A 299 8.26 -11.29 -34.99
C SER A 299 9.51 -11.72 -34.23
N TYR A 300 9.43 -11.75 -32.91
CA TYR A 300 10.50 -12.23 -32.04
C TYR A 300 10.82 -13.71 -32.25
N LYS A 301 9.78 -14.55 -32.39
CA LYS A 301 9.93 -15.98 -32.68
C LYS A 301 10.60 -16.23 -34.03
N ASN A 302 10.48 -15.30 -34.96
CA ASN A 302 10.99 -15.40 -36.32
C ASN A 302 12.34 -14.66 -36.52
N ALA A 303 12.99 -14.19 -35.44
CA ALA A 303 14.27 -13.45 -35.48
C ALA A 303 14.27 -12.16 -36.33
N LYS A 304 13.12 -11.52 -36.54
CA LYS A 304 12.95 -10.28 -37.32
C LYS A 304 12.56 -9.12 -36.39
N PHE A 305 13.46 -8.69 -35.53
CA PHE A 305 13.15 -7.64 -34.52
C PHE A 305 13.92 -6.34 -34.82
N ASP A 306 13.24 -5.18 -34.78
CA ASP A 306 13.84 -3.86 -34.99
C ASP A 306 13.82 -3.04 -33.67
N VAL A 307 14.80 -2.12 -33.52
CA VAL A 307 14.93 -1.19 -32.38
C VAL A 307 13.72 -0.24 -32.25
N HIS A 308 13.02 0.04 -33.36
CA HIS A 308 11.78 0.82 -33.33
C HIS A 308 10.65 0.13 -32.52
N ASP A 309 10.61 -1.19 -32.52
CA ASP A 309 9.61 -1.97 -31.75
C ASP A 309 9.81 -1.82 -30.25
N LEU A 310 11.05 -1.57 -29.79
CA LEU A 310 11.39 -1.36 -28.39
C LEU A 310 10.78 -0.08 -27.79
N GLN A 311 10.69 0.99 -28.56
CA GLN A 311 10.16 2.27 -28.07
C GLN A 311 8.64 2.24 -27.94
N ILE A 312 7.94 1.58 -28.88
CA ILE A 312 6.48 1.47 -28.82
C ILE A 312 6.02 0.65 -27.62
N PHE A 313 6.81 -0.36 -27.22
CA PHE A 313 6.50 -1.20 -26.07
C PHE A 313 6.49 -0.43 -24.74
N LYS A 314 7.43 0.53 -24.58
CA LYS A 314 7.43 1.44 -23.42
C LYS A 314 6.13 2.27 -23.37
N VAL A 315 5.69 2.74 -24.53
CA VAL A 315 4.44 3.50 -24.69
C VAL A 315 3.25 2.64 -24.32
N ILE A 316 3.19 1.41 -24.83
CA ILE A 316 2.11 0.45 -24.51
C ILE A 316 2.02 0.19 -23.01
N ASN A 317 3.14 -0.04 -22.31
CA ASN A 317 3.12 -0.28 -20.86
C ASN A 317 2.57 0.92 -20.07
N ILE A 318 2.86 2.15 -20.49
CA ILE A 318 2.31 3.36 -19.88
C ILE A 318 0.79 3.41 -20.10
N ILE A 319 0.34 3.18 -21.32
CA ILE A 319 -1.07 3.20 -21.70
C ILE A 319 -1.85 2.14 -20.93
N MET A 320 -1.35 0.91 -20.88
CA MET A 320 -1.99 -0.21 -20.19
C MET A 320 -2.10 0.02 -18.67
N ASP A 321 -1.16 0.75 -18.05
CA ASP A 321 -1.28 1.14 -16.65
C ASP A 321 -2.42 2.17 -16.43
N VAL A 322 -2.52 3.17 -17.31
CA VAL A 322 -3.58 4.19 -17.23
C VAL A 322 -4.95 3.56 -17.46
N ILE A 323 -5.11 2.77 -18.54
CA ILE A 323 -6.39 2.11 -18.87
C ILE A 323 -6.82 1.20 -17.72
N GLY A 324 -5.93 0.41 -17.20
CA GLY A 324 -6.28 -0.49 -16.13
C GLY A 324 -6.65 0.20 -14.81
N LYS A 325 -6.11 1.38 -14.50
CA LYS A 325 -6.60 2.18 -13.36
C LYS A 325 -7.99 2.75 -13.63
N LEU A 326 -8.26 3.17 -14.87
CA LEU A 326 -9.59 3.60 -15.30
C LEU A 326 -10.61 2.46 -15.20
N GLU A 327 -10.29 1.28 -15.68
CA GLU A 327 -11.14 0.10 -15.56
C GLU A 327 -11.41 -0.28 -14.11
N ASN A 328 -10.36 -0.30 -13.27
CA ASN A 328 -10.49 -0.58 -11.84
C ASN A 328 -11.30 0.47 -11.08
N PHE A 329 -11.47 1.65 -11.65
CA PHE A 329 -12.36 2.69 -11.12
C PHE A 329 -13.76 2.59 -11.72
N VAL A 330 -13.89 2.55 -13.07
CA VAL A 330 -15.18 2.68 -13.76
C VAL A 330 -16.06 1.45 -13.51
N TRP A 331 -15.56 0.23 -13.70
CA TRP A 331 -16.40 -0.96 -13.60
C TRP A 331 -16.98 -1.18 -12.19
N PRO A 332 -16.20 -1.13 -11.08
CA PRO A 332 -16.80 -1.28 -9.75
C PRO A 332 -17.73 -0.14 -9.38
N THR A 333 -17.41 1.08 -9.80
CA THR A 333 -18.26 2.25 -9.54
C THR A 333 -19.58 2.15 -10.30
N ALA A 334 -19.56 1.69 -11.55
CA ALA A 334 -20.77 1.41 -12.34
C ALA A 334 -21.65 0.36 -11.64
N GLU A 335 -21.07 -0.76 -11.18
CA GLU A 335 -21.80 -1.79 -10.45
C GLU A 335 -22.45 -1.24 -9.16
N LEU A 336 -21.75 -0.36 -8.43
CA LEU A 336 -22.30 0.30 -7.25
C LEU A 336 -23.43 1.27 -7.60
N ILE A 337 -23.26 2.08 -8.65
CA ILE A 337 -24.28 3.02 -9.13
C ILE A 337 -25.53 2.27 -9.57
N LEU A 338 -25.39 1.21 -10.37
CA LEU A 338 -26.50 0.38 -10.83
C LEU A 338 -27.25 -0.29 -9.68
N ARG A 339 -26.54 -0.77 -8.68
CA ARG A 339 -27.12 -1.48 -7.54
C ARG A 339 -27.82 -0.55 -6.55
N GLU A 340 -27.27 0.63 -6.31
CA GLU A 340 -27.69 1.52 -5.22
C GLU A 340 -28.30 2.84 -5.71
N GLY A 341 -28.28 3.11 -7.03
CA GLY A 341 -28.90 4.28 -7.66
C GLY A 341 -28.29 5.63 -7.25
N ASN A 342 -27.00 5.64 -6.85
CA ASN A 342 -26.38 6.82 -6.26
C ASN A 342 -25.01 7.12 -6.91
N LEU A 343 -24.84 8.36 -7.35
CA LEU A 343 -23.59 8.88 -7.92
C LEU A 343 -22.60 9.45 -6.87
N ASP A 344 -22.95 9.42 -5.58
CA ASP A 344 -22.08 9.94 -4.51
C ASP A 344 -20.89 9.00 -4.17
N TYR A 345 -20.71 7.93 -4.95
CA TYR A 345 -19.66 6.95 -4.70
C TYR A 345 -18.31 7.29 -5.31
N PHE A 346 -18.19 8.42 -6.00
CA PHE A 346 -16.88 8.89 -6.45
C PHE A 346 -16.67 10.39 -6.21
N VAL A 347 -15.41 10.79 -6.21
CA VAL A 347 -14.97 12.18 -6.10
C VAL A 347 -13.99 12.47 -7.23
N LYS A 348 -14.20 13.60 -7.89
CA LYS A 348 -13.26 14.20 -8.85
C LYS A 348 -12.40 15.25 -8.14
N ASN A 349 -11.09 15.14 -8.28
CA ASN A 349 -10.12 16.13 -7.86
C ASN A 349 -9.34 16.66 -9.06
N ILE A 350 -9.05 17.97 -9.05
CA ILE A 350 -8.23 18.64 -10.05
C ILE A 350 -7.04 19.24 -9.32
N ASN A 351 -5.84 18.77 -9.64
CA ASN A 351 -4.59 19.26 -9.08
C ASN A 351 -3.81 20.03 -10.13
N GLU A 352 -3.26 21.18 -9.78
CA GLU A 352 -2.39 21.97 -10.64
C GLU A 352 -0.93 21.67 -10.31
N SER A 353 -0.12 21.45 -11.35
CA SER A 353 1.33 21.27 -11.27
C SER A 353 2.02 22.11 -12.33
N GLU A 354 3.35 22.18 -12.31
CA GLU A 354 4.14 22.85 -13.36
C GLU A 354 3.90 22.24 -14.74
N ASP A 355 3.58 20.95 -14.82
CA ASP A 355 3.32 20.20 -16.05
C ASP A 355 1.85 20.30 -16.53
N GLY A 356 1.00 21.07 -15.86
CA GLY A 356 -0.40 21.26 -16.18
C GLY A 356 -1.36 20.73 -15.10
N LYS A 357 -2.65 20.60 -15.47
CA LYS A 357 -3.67 20.08 -14.55
C LYS A 357 -3.79 18.57 -14.65
N THR A 358 -3.90 17.92 -13.50
CA THR A 358 -4.17 16.48 -13.39
C THR A 358 -5.57 16.28 -12.81
N ILE A 359 -6.39 15.51 -13.50
CA ILE A 359 -7.74 15.13 -13.05
C ILE A 359 -7.64 13.71 -12.48
N SER A 360 -8.11 13.53 -11.24
CA SER A 360 -8.17 12.19 -10.64
C SER A 360 -9.58 11.86 -10.17
N PHE A 361 -9.94 10.57 -10.23
CA PHE A 361 -11.21 10.05 -9.76
C PHE A 361 -10.94 9.01 -8.67
N SER A 362 -11.59 9.21 -7.52
CA SER A 362 -11.44 8.32 -6.37
C SER A 362 -12.78 7.74 -5.97
N CYS A 363 -12.84 6.42 -5.77
CA CYS A 363 -14.03 5.77 -5.22
C CYS A 363 -14.18 6.08 -3.73
N VAL A 364 -15.40 6.42 -3.30
CA VAL A 364 -15.69 6.71 -1.88
C VAL A 364 -15.94 5.43 -1.09
N LYS A 365 -16.58 4.42 -1.73
CA LYS A 365 -16.85 3.09 -1.13
C LYS A 365 -15.76 2.09 -1.51
N GLU A 366 -14.60 2.25 -0.91
CA GLU A 366 -13.46 1.37 -1.14
C GLU A 366 -13.68 -0.09 -0.70
N ASP A 367 -14.62 -0.34 0.21
CA ASP A 367 -14.97 -1.67 0.71
C ASP A 367 -15.27 -2.68 -0.41
N TYR A 368 -16.04 -2.26 -1.42
CA TYR A 368 -16.34 -3.10 -2.57
C TYR A 368 -15.11 -3.37 -3.44
N ILE A 369 -14.29 -2.35 -3.65
CA ILE A 369 -13.04 -2.47 -4.43
C ILE A 369 -12.04 -3.38 -3.72
N VAL A 370 -11.89 -3.21 -2.39
CA VAL A 370 -11.03 -4.09 -1.57
C VAL A 370 -11.47 -5.54 -1.67
N TRP A 371 -12.77 -5.79 -1.56
CA TRP A 371 -13.30 -7.13 -1.72
C TRP A 371 -13.04 -7.69 -3.12
N LYS A 372 -13.41 -6.94 -4.17
CA LYS A 372 -13.35 -7.37 -5.57
C LYS A 372 -11.92 -7.66 -6.03
N TYR A 373 -10.96 -6.81 -5.69
CA TYR A 373 -9.60 -6.88 -6.24
C TYR A 373 -8.56 -7.49 -5.31
N LEU A 374 -8.90 -7.74 -4.05
CA LEU A 374 -7.92 -8.28 -3.11
C LEU A 374 -8.47 -9.50 -2.35
N LEU A 375 -9.61 -9.39 -1.68
CA LEU A 375 -10.00 -10.37 -0.68
C LEU A 375 -10.73 -11.60 -1.24
N ARG A 376 -11.46 -11.48 -2.36
CA ARG A 376 -12.23 -12.59 -2.94
C ARG A 376 -11.38 -13.77 -3.42
N HIS A 377 -10.09 -13.57 -3.61
CA HIS A 377 -9.16 -14.55 -4.19
C HIS A 377 -8.62 -15.59 -3.18
N ALA A 378 -9.09 -15.57 -1.95
CA ALA A 378 -8.77 -16.59 -0.95
C ALA A 378 -9.99 -16.95 -0.13
N LYS A 379 -10.09 -18.25 0.23
CA LYS A 379 -11.17 -18.75 1.11
C LYS A 379 -10.98 -18.24 2.55
N ASN A 380 -9.75 -18.28 3.05
CA ASN A 380 -9.40 -17.86 4.40
C ASN A 380 -8.59 -16.57 4.38
N ARG A 381 -8.93 -15.62 5.23
CA ARG A 381 -8.29 -14.31 5.33
C ARG A 381 -7.87 -14.05 6.74
N VAL A 382 -6.59 -13.86 6.96
CA VAL A 382 -6.00 -13.58 8.27
C VAL A 382 -5.42 -12.16 8.24
N PHE A 383 -6.03 -11.26 8.96
CA PHE A 383 -5.68 -9.85 9.04
C PHE A 383 -4.88 -9.58 10.31
N LEU A 384 -3.66 -9.06 10.18
CA LEU A 384 -2.80 -8.75 11.32
C LEU A 384 -2.47 -7.25 11.33
N SER A 385 -2.60 -6.62 12.49
CA SER A 385 -2.14 -5.25 12.71
C SER A 385 -1.97 -4.97 14.20
N ALA A 386 -1.15 -3.95 14.51
CA ALA A 386 -1.09 -3.40 15.86
C ALA A 386 -2.29 -2.48 16.18
N THR A 387 -2.99 -2.02 15.14
CA THR A 387 -4.03 -0.99 15.22
C THR A 387 -5.15 -1.29 14.24
N VAL A 388 -6.00 -2.24 14.57
CA VAL A 388 -7.21 -2.53 13.77
C VAL A 388 -8.29 -1.48 14.04
N GLY A 389 -8.41 -1.05 15.28
CA GLY A 389 -9.42 -0.11 15.72
C GLY A 389 -10.74 -0.79 16.11
N LEU A 390 -11.86 -0.18 15.74
CA LEU A 390 -13.18 -0.78 15.93
C LEU A 390 -13.38 -1.89 14.89
N LYS A 391 -13.72 -3.10 15.36
CA LYS A 391 -13.96 -4.26 14.49
C LYS A 391 -14.99 -3.97 13.41
N GLU A 392 -16.12 -3.37 13.80
CA GLU A 392 -17.22 -3.03 12.89
C GLU A 392 -16.77 -2.04 11.81
N ALA A 393 -16.01 -1.01 12.18
CA ALA A 393 -15.47 -0.03 11.26
C ALA A 393 -14.44 -0.67 10.30
N PHE A 394 -13.64 -1.61 10.79
CA PHE A 394 -12.70 -2.35 9.95
C PHE A 394 -13.44 -3.28 8.98
N ASP A 395 -14.41 -4.06 9.46
CA ASP A 395 -15.24 -4.95 8.63
C ASP A 395 -15.94 -4.17 7.51
N ASP A 396 -16.48 -2.99 7.83
CA ASP A 396 -17.12 -2.11 6.84
C ASP A 396 -16.12 -1.62 5.79
N ASN A 397 -14.93 -1.16 6.21
CA ASN A 397 -13.94 -0.57 5.31
C ASN A 397 -13.29 -1.58 4.35
N ILE A 398 -13.15 -2.85 4.76
CA ILE A 398 -12.59 -3.91 3.91
C ILE A 398 -13.63 -4.77 3.19
N GLY A 399 -14.92 -4.52 3.42
CA GLY A 399 -16.00 -5.19 2.71
C GLY A 399 -16.27 -6.63 3.15
N ILE A 400 -16.13 -6.96 4.44
CA ILE A 400 -16.45 -8.30 4.97
C ILE A 400 -17.90 -8.71 4.66
N LYS A 401 -18.81 -7.76 4.57
CA LYS A 401 -20.21 -8.00 4.20
C LYS A 401 -20.41 -8.67 2.82
N TYR A 402 -19.42 -8.62 1.95
CA TYR A 402 -19.43 -9.29 0.64
C TYR A 402 -18.91 -10.73 0.71
N SER A 403 -18.33 -11.16 1.83
CA SER A 403 -17.91 -12.55 2.04
C SER A 403 -19.13 -13.46 2.24
N GLU A 404 -18.96 -14.76 1.98
CA GLU A 404 -20.03 -15.76 2.16
C GLU A 404 -20.62 -15.74 3.57
N GLN A 405 -19.77 -15.63 4.59
CA GLN A 405 -20.17 -15.63 6.00
C GLN A 405 -20.60 -14.25 6.51
N LYS A 406 -20.29 -13.17 5.79
CA LYS A 406 -20.59 -11.76 6.12
C LYS A 406 -20.18 -11.31 7.54
N GLN A 407 -19.20 -12.00 8.13
CA GLN A 407 -18.74 -11.75 9.49
C GLN A 407 -17.24 -12.06 9.63
N SER A 408 -16.63 -11.47 10.66
CA SER A 408 -15.25 -11.72 11.07
C SER A 408 -15.18 -12.09 12.56
N VAL A 409 -14.08 -12.72 12.95
CA VAL A 409 -13.72 -12.94 14.36
C VAL A 409 -12.46 -12.13 14.67
N MET A 410 -12.42 -11.49 15.83
CA MET A 410 -11.29 -10.66 16.26
C MET A 410 -10.70 -11.17 17.57
N ASP A 411 -9.41 -11.50 17.52
CA ASP A 411 -8.60 -11.81 18.69
C ASP A 411 -7.65 -10.65 18.99
N ARG A 412 -7.59 -10.25 20.26
CA ARG A 412 -6.66 -9.23 20.76
C ARG A 412 -5.59 -9.88 21.60
N ILE A 413 -4.34 -9.79 21.16
CA ILE A 413 -3.18 -10.30 21.90
C ILE A 413 -2.77 -9.23 22.93
N PRO A 414 -2.69 -9.59 24.22
CA PRO A 414 -2.19 -8.67 25.24
C PRO A 414 -0.73 -8.28 24.95
N SER A 415 -0.36 -7.06 25.34
CA SER A 415 1.06 -6.67 25.29
C SER A 415 1.82 -7.30 26.46
N THR A 416 2.99 -7.84 26.14
CA THR A 416 3.92 -8.41 27.15
C THR A 416 4.91 -7.36 27.68
N PHE A 417 4.79 -6.09 27.27
CA PHE A 417 5.69 -5.02 27.64
C PHE A 417 5.37 -4.45 29.03
N ASP A 418 6.42 -4.13 29.78
CA ASP A 418 6.28 -3.34 31.01
C ASP A 418 6.16 -1.86 30.64
N PHE A 419 4.92 -1.38 30.62
CA PHE A 419 4.64 0.02 30.32
C PHE A 419 4.71 0.97 31.53
N SER A 420 5.10 0.51 32.71
CA SER A 420 5.22 1.36 33.89
C SER A 420 6.19 2.53 33.68
N LYS A 421 7.25 2.30 32.89
CA LYS A 421 8.27 3.27 32.51
C LYS A 421 7.96 4.10 31.26
N SER A 422 6.78 3.93 30.66
CA SER A 422 6.40 4.55 29.39
C SER A 422 5.12 5.39 29.51
N PRO A 423 5.11 6.47 30.32
CA PRO A 423 3.91 7.29 30.54
C PRO A 423 3.52 8.06 29.27
N ILE A 424 2.21 8.36 29.15
CA ILE A 424 1.65 9.20 28.10
C ILE A 424 1.06 10.44 28.78
N TYR A 425 1.72 11.57 28.63
CA TYR A 425 1.26 12.85 29.17
C TYR A 425 0.37 13.57 28.15
N ILE A 426 -0.84 13.94 28.56
CA ILE A 426 -1.87 14.53 27.69
C ILE A 426 -2.22 15.93 28.21
N SER A 427 -2.03 16.94 27.36
CA SER A 427 -2.48 18.30 27.64
C SER A 427 -3.96 18.46 27.32
N GLU A 428 -4.68 19.17 28.18
CA GLU A 428 -6.09 19.50 27.95
C GLU A 428 -6.33 20.94 27.50
N LYS A 429 -5.29 21.77 27.46
CA LYS A 429 -5.44 23.22 27.46
C LYS A 429 -5.48 23.85 26.06
N TYR A 430 -4.53 23.56 25.21
CA TYR A 430 -4.36 24.23 23.93
C TYR A 430 -4.75 23.32 22.77
N LYS A 431 -5.62 23.78 21.86
CA LYS A 431 -6.12 22.99 20.74
C LYS A 431 -5.50 23.48 19.42
N MET A 432 -5.06 22.54 18.60
CA MET A 432 -4.59 22.78 17.21
C MET A 432 -5.72 22.68 16.19
N SER A 433 -6.96 22.99 16.59
CA SER A 433 -8.09 23.11 15.68
C SER A 433 -7.89 24.29 14.72
N PHE A 434 -8.62 24.29 13.60
CA PHE A 434 -8.55 25.40 12.62
C PHE A 434 -8.83 26.77 13.26
N LYS A 435 -9.75 26.82 14.21
CA LYS A 435 -10.14 28.07 14.90
C LYS A 435 -9.13 28.54 15.94
N ASP A 436 -8.45 27.60 16.60
CA ASP A 436 -7.65 27.91 17.81
C ASP A 436 -6.14 27.90 17.54
N LYS A 437 -5.69 27.36 16.38
CA LYS A 437 -4.27 27.07 16.08
C LYS A 437 -3.35 28.28 16.23
N ASP A 438 -3.80 29.46 15.79
CA ASP A 438 -2.97 30.67 15.77
C ASP A 438 -2.72 31.22 17.19
N VAL A 439 -3.69 31.05 18.09
CA VAL A 439 -3.56 31.42 19.52
C VAL A 439 -2.82 30.33 20.31
N SER A 440 -3.06 29.07 19.98
CA SER A 440 -2.51 27.91 20.68
C SER A 440 -1.06 27.62 20.34
N PHE A 441 -0.67 27.80 19.07
CA PHE A 441 0.67 27.42 18.57
C PHE A 441 1.83 28.07 19.33
N PRO A 442 1.84 29.39 19.65
CA PRO A 442 2.92 29.98 20.44
C PRO A 442 3.13 29.31 21.79
N LYS A 443 2.04 28.94 22.48
CA LYS A 443 2.06 28.27 23.79
C LYS A 443 2.54 26.82 23.67
N LEU A 444 2.07 26.10 22.66
CA LEU A 444 2.51 24.74 22.37
C LEU A 444 3.99 24.69 21.98
N LYS A 445 4.48 25.69 21.22
CA LYS A 445 5.89 25.85 20.89
C LYS A 445 6.76 25.98 22.14
N GLU A 446 6.39 26.82 23.08
CA GLU A 446 7.08 26.94 24.38
C GLU A 446 7.12 25.62 25.14
N MET A 447 5.99 24.88 25.14
CA MET A 447 5.93 23.53 25.75
C MET A 447 6.87 22.55 25.07
N VAL A 448 6.93 22.53 23.73
CA VAL A 448 7.87 21.69 22.98
C VAL A 448 9.30 21.99 23.40
N TYR A 449 9.69 23.26 23.46
CA TYR A 449 11.07 23.60 23.84
C TYR A 449 11.41 23.23 25.28
N LYS A 450 10.49 23.36 26.23
CA LYS A 450 10.65 22.89 27.62
C LYS A 450 10.84 21.37 27.67
N ILE A 451 10.04 20.61 26.92
CA ILE A 451 10.17 19.15 26.83
C ILE A 451 11.56 18.80 26.25
N LEU A 452 12.00 19.45 25.19
CA LEU A 452 13.32 19.22 24.58
C LEU A 452 14.47 19.56 25.53
N GLN A 453 14.34 20.58 26.37
CA GLN A 453 15.32 20.93 27.41
C GLN A 453 15.36 19.83 28.50
N ASN A 454 14.23 19.33 28.95
CA ASN A 454 14.14 18.25 29.94
C ASN A 454 14.74 16.93 29.40
N HIS A 455 14.76 16.76 28.09
CA HIS A 455 15.34 15.59 27.40
C HIS A 455 16.62 15.95 26.64
N SER A 456 17.44 16.86 27.16
CA SER A 456 18.61 17.44 26.45
C SER A 456 19.64 16.41 25.96
N GLY A 457 19.82 15.30 26.69
CA GLY A 457 20.74 14.20 26.35
C GLY A 457 20.12 13.03 25.58
N LEU A 458 18.81 13.08 25.27
CA LEU A 458 18.08 11.94 24.72
C LEU A 458 17.66 12.18 23.29
N LYS A 459 17.61 11.12 22.48
CA LYS A 459 16.98 11.11 21.15
C LYS A 459 15.47 11.00 21.27
N GLY A 460 14.76 11.61 20.31
CA GLY A 460 13.31 11.56 20.27
C GLY A 460 12.75 11.95 18.92
N MET A 461 11.41 12.09 18.85
CA MET A 461 10.75 12.56 17.64
C MET A 461 9.59 13.51 17.95
N ILE A 462 9.30 14.40 16.98
CA ILE A 462 8.18 15.36 17.03
C ILE A 462 7.29 15.16 15.80
N GLN A 463 6.06 14.76 16.02
CA GLN A 463 5.02 14.69 14.99
C GLN A 463 4.31 16.04 14.93
N THR A 464 4.57 16.80 13.88
CA THR A 464 4.10 18.20 13.79
C THR A 464 2.73 18.34 13.12
N GLY A 465 2.27 17.32 12.41
CA GLY A 465 1.00 17.28 11.68
C GLY A 465 0.97 18.15 10.41
N SER A 466 1.98 18.96 10.13
CA SER A 466 2.20 19.66 8.86
C SER A 466 3.64 20.14 8.73
N TYR A 467 4.11 20.34 7.48
CA TYR A 467 5.41 20.94 7.19
C TYR A 467 5.47 22.40 7.68
N GLU A 468 4.37 23.14 7.59
CA GLU A 468 4.28 24.51 8.08
C GLU A 468 4.59 24.59 9.58
N ASN A 469 3.95 23.74 10.39
CA ASN A 469 4.23 23.68 11.83
C ASN A 469 5.68 23.29 12.11
N ALA A 470 6.23 22.36 11.34
CA ALA A 470 7.61 21.94 11.49
C ALA A 470 8.59 23.08 11.20
N LYS A 471 8.39 23.81 10.08
CA LYS A 471 9.21 24.97 9.72
C LYS A 471 9.12 26.09 10.77
N LYS A 472 7.92 26.41 11.26
CA LYS A 472 7.73 27.40 12.33
C LYS A 472 8.48 27.02 13.61
N LEU A 473 8.38 25.73 14.03
CA LEU A 473 9.14 25.24 15.19
C LEU A 473 10.64 25.34 14.98
N TRP A 474 11.13 24.96 13.80
CA TRP A 474 12.56 24.96 13.51
C TRP A 474 13.13 26.40 13.41
N ASN A 475 12.40 27.32 12.75
CA ASN A 475 12.83 28.71 12.57
C ASN A 475 12.98 29.45 13.90
N ASP A 476 11.99 29.27 14.79
CA ASP A 476 11.90 29.97 16.07
C ASP A 476 12.69 29.27 17.20
N ALA A 477 13.33 28.13 16.90
CA ALA A 477 14.06 27.36 17.93
C ALA A 477 15.34 28.09 18.39
N PRO A 478 15.58 28.18 19.70
CA PRO A 478 16.87 28.65 20.24
C PRO A 478 18.04 27.82 19.68
N PRO A 479 19.25 28.41 19.53
CA PRO A 479 20.38 27.74 18.90
C PRO A 479 20.74 26.36 19.48
N ASN A 480 20.68 26.22 20.79
CA ASN A 480 20.94 24.97 21.50
C ASN A 480 19.89 23.87 21.25
N ILE A 481 18.66 24.23 20.94
CA ILE A 481 17.59 23.31 20.54
C ILE A 481 17.69 23.05 19.04
N LYS A 482 17.86 24.10 18.23
CA LYS A 482 17.91 24.02 16.77
C LYS A 482 18.98 23.06 16.26
N SER A 483 20.15 23.04 16.90
CA SER A 483 21.26 22.14 16.54
C SER A 483 20.92 20.65 16.66
N ARG A 484 19.90 20.29 17.44
CA ARG A 484 19.43 18.92 17.64
C ARG A 484 18.30 18.52 16.67
N LEU A 485 17.59 19.48 16.09
CA LEU A 485 16.41 19.22 15.28
C LEU A 485 16.79 18.78 13.85
N LEU A 486 16.29 17.65 13.43
CA LEU A 486 16.42 17.12 12.08
C LEU A 486 15.05 17.23 11.39
N LEU A 487 14.89 18.28 10.58
CA LEU A 487 13.67 18.56 9.80
C LEU A 487 13.83 18.02 8.39
N TYR A 488 12.86 17.23 7.89
CA TYR A 488 12.79 16.78 6.50
C TYR A 488 11.67 17.52 5.75
N GLU A 489 11.90 17.79 4.47
CA GLU A 489 10.95 18.46 3.59
C GLU A 489 10.32 17.53 2.54
N ASN A 490 10.94 16.37 2.30
CA ASN A 490 10.45 15.38 1.35
C ASN A 490 10.86 13.94 1.75
N SER A 491 10.29 12.94 1.07
CA SER A 491 10.50 11.52 1.40
C SER A 491 11.96 11.05 1.24
N LYS A 492 12.71 11.60 0.28
CA LYS A 492 14.13 11.23 0.07
C LYS A 492 15.02 11.73 1.21
N GLU A 493 14.78 12.96 1.66
CA GLU A 493 15.47 13.51 2.82
C GLU A 493 15.13 12.77 4.10
N LYS A 494 13.89 12.28 4.24
CA LYS A 494 13.46 11.49 5.40
C LYS A 494 14.37 10.30 5.65
N GLU A 495 14.70 9.52 4.63
CA GLU A 495 15.59 8.35 4.77
C GLU A 495 17.00 8.73 5.20
N GLN A 496 17.57 9.76 4.58
CA GLN A 496 18.90 10.27 4.91
C GLN A 496 18.96 10.78 6.36
N LEU A 497 17.94 11.51 6.80
CA LEU A 497 17.88 12.05 8.16
C LEU A 497 17.62 10.96 9.21
N ILE A 498 16.90 9.90 8.90
CA ILE A 498 16.77 8.72 9.75
C ILE A 498 18.15 8.07 9.95
N LYS A 499 18.93 7.90 8.87
CA LYS A 499 20.30 7.38 8.96
C LYS A 499 21.18 8.28 9.83
N LYS A 500 21.19 9.59 9.57
CA LYS A 500 21.90 10.58 10.38
C LYS A 500 21.47 10.54 11.84
N HIS A 501 20.17 10.40 12.13
CA HIS A 501 19.65 10.27 13.48
C HIS A 501 20.20 9.02 14.19
N LYS A 502 20.26 7.88 13.51
CA LYS A 502 20.82 6.65 14.08
C LYS A 502 22.30 6.81 14.47
N GLU A 503 23.06 7.51 13.66
CA GLU A 503 24.50 7.72 13.83
C GLU A 503 24.87 8.87 14.80
N SER A 504 23.96 9.82 15.04
CA SER A 504 24.18 11.00 15.89
C SER A 504 23.88 10.70 17.37
N PHE A 505 24.28 11.61 18.27
CA PHE A 505 24.15 11.39 19.72
C PHE A 505 22.75 11.78 20.27
N ASN A 506 22.33 13.04 20.20
CA ASN A 506 21.12 13.55 20.88
C ASN A 506 20.12 14.24 19.97
N THR A 507 20.02 13.82 18.74
CA THR A 507 19.16 14.42 17.72
C THR A 507 17.68 14.09 17.92
N VAL A 508 16.81 14.94 17.35
CA VAL A 508 15.36 14.80 17.39
C VAL A 508 14.81 14.89 15.96
N LEU A 509 14.20 13.82 15.48
CA LEU A 509 13.52 13.80 14.20
C LEU A 509 12.24 14.63 14.27
N MET A 510 12.00 15.50 13.28
CA MET A 510 10.83 16.36 13.25
C MET A 510 10.19 16.39 11.86
N GLY A 511 8.87 16.16 11.81
CA GLY A 511 8.14 16.21 10.56
C GLY A 511 6.66 15.86 10.72
N PRO A 512 5.86 15.99 9.63
CA PRO A 512 4.42 15.81 9.67
C PRO A 512 3.97 14.36 9.85
N SER A 513 4.71 13.38 9.30
CA SER A 513 4.31 11.96 9.20
C SER A 513 5.45 11.06 9.66
N LEU A 514 5.58 10.91 10.99
CA LEU A 514 6.54 10.02 11.64
C LEU A 514 5.87 8.79 12.30
N ASN A 515 4.56 8.61 12.05
CA ASN A 515 3.78 7.50 12.59
C ASN A 515 4.00 6.18 11.83
N GLU A 516 4.54 6.21 10.59
CA GLU A 516 4.75 5.03 9.75
C GLU A 516 6.14 5.00 9.10
N GLY A 517 6.61 3.79 8.76
CA GLY A 517 7.86 3.59 8.01
C GLY A 517 9.14 3.94 8.77
N ILE A 518 9.12 3.97 10.11
CA ILE A 518 10.30 4.28 10.93
C ILE A 518 10.44 3.25 12.05
N ASP A 519 11.64 2.72 12.22
CA ASP A 519 11.99 1.85 13.34
C ASP A 519 13.11 2.48 14.16
N LEU A 520 12.78 2.84 15.42
CA LEU A 520 13.68 3.54 16.34
C LEU A 520 13.70 2.83 17.72
N PRO A 521 14.30 1.64 17.82
CA PRO A 521 14.35 0.90 19.07
C PRO A 521 15.27 1.55 20.10
N GLY A 522 14.93 1.42 21.38
CA GLY A 522 15.77 1.77 22.50
C GLY A 522 16.18 3.24 22.52
N ASP A 523 17.48 3.50 22.66
CA ASP A 523 18.01 4.87 22.75
C ASP A 523 17.79 5.74 21.50
N LEU A 524 17.30 5.17 20.42
CA LEU A 524 16.96 5.93 19.23
C LEU A 524 15.66 6.75 19.40
N CYS A 525 14.76 6.40 20.35
CA CYS A 525 13.55 7.19 20.61
C CYS A 525 13.08 7.08 22.08
N ARG A 526 13.62 7.93 22.95
CA ARG A 526 13.27 7.98 24.38
C ARG A 526 12.11 8.90 24.70
N PHE A 527 11.72 9.76 23.78
CA PHE A 527 10.51 10.56 23.90
C PHE A 527 9.85 10.85 22.53
N ILE A 528 8.54 11.02 22.58
CA ILE A 528 7.69 11.36 21.42
C ILE A 528 6.86 12.57 21.79
N ILE A 529 6.80 13.57 20.89
CA ILE A 529 5.90 14.71 21.02
C ILE A 529 4.91 14.68 19.85
N ILE A 530 3.62 14.61 20.15
CA ILE A 530 2.53 14.80 19.18
C ILE A 530 2.03 16.24 19.36
N LEU A 531 2.55 17.13 18.50
CA LEU A 531 2.23 18.55 18.54
C LEU A 531 0.78 18.82 18.07
N LYS A 532 0.35 18.08 17.05
CA LYS A 532 -0.99 18.17 16.48
C LYS A 532 -1.55 16.77 16.24
N VAL A 533 -2.77 16.56 16.69
CA VAL A 533 -3.50 15.30 16.41
C VAL A 533 -3.68 15.16 14.89
N PRO A 534 -3.28 14.02 14.28
CA PRO A 534 -3.20 13.86 12.83
C PRO A 534 -4.56 13.57 12.20
N TYR A 535 -5.50 14.51 12.32
CA TYR A 535 -6.78 14.42 11.62
C TYR A 535 -6.57 14.51 10.11
N PRO A 536 -7.25 13.68 9.28
CA PRO A 536 -7.29 13.89 7.83
C PRO A 536 -7.79 15.31 7.48
N GLN A 537 -7.33 15.85 6.36
CA GLN A 537 -7.65 17.24 5.96
C GLN A 537 -9.13 17.35 5.57
N LEU A 538 -9.89 18.17 6.29
CA LEU A 538 -11.32 18.40 6.01
C LEU A 538 -11.60 19.11 4.69
N GLN A 539 -10.60 19.77 4.08
CA GLN A 539 -10.72 20.40 2.77
C GLN A 539 -10.67 19.41 1.61
N ASP A 540 -10.17 18.19 1.87
CA ASP A 540 -10.14 17.11 0.88
C ASP A 540 -11.55 16.61 0.61
N LYS A 541 -11.99 16.69 -0.67
CA LYS A 541 -13.31 16.26 -1.11
C LYS A 541 -13.56 14.77 -0.81
N LEU A 542 -12.53 13.92 -0.93
CA LEU A 542 -12.64 12.49 -0.63
C LEU A 542 -12.86 12.24 0.87
N VAL A 543 -12.13 12.97 1.73
CA VAL A 543 -12.31 12.91 3.19
C VAL A 543 -13.74 13.31 3.57
N GLN A 544 -14.27 14.39 2.99
CA GLN A 544 -15.65 14.84 3.24
C GLN A 544 -16.67 13.79 2.78
N ALA A 545 -16.45 13.18 1.62
CA ALA A 545 -17.34 12.16 1.09
C ALA A 545 -17.31 10.88 1.97
N LYS A 546 -16.12 10.42 2.37
CA LYS A 546 -15.96 9.27 3.28
C LYS A 546 -16.62 9.50 4.63
N MET A 547 -16.53 10.69 5.19
CA MET A 547 -17.21 11.02 6.47
C MET A 547 -18.73 10.90 6.38
N ARG A 548 -19.33 11.14 5.21
CA ARG A 548 -20.78 10.97 5.00
C ARG A 548 -21.18 9.50 4.91
N VAL A 549 -20.38 8.71 4.19
CA VAL A 549 -20.64 7.27 3.96
C VAL A 549 -20.24 6.43 5.19
N PHE A 550 -19.14 6.79 5.86
CA PHE A 550 -18.58 6.08 7.01
C PHE A 550 -18.41 7.03 8.21
N PRO A 551 -19.46 7.32 8.98
CA PRO A 551 -19.42 8.35 10.04
C PRO A 551 -18.37 8.13 11.14
N THR A 552 -18.01 6.87 11.40
CA THR A 552 -16.99 6.51 12.42
C THR A 552 -15.56 6.55 11.87
N TRP A 553 -15.38 6.49 10.56
CA TRP A 553 -14.10 6.37 9.87
C TRP A 553 -13.10 7.46 10.26
N TYR A 554 -13.51 8.73 10.20
CA TYR A 554 -12.65 9.89 10.42
C TYR A 554 -11.93 9.86 11.79
N LYS A 555 -12.70 9.62 12.84
CA LYS A 555 -12.17 9.54 14.21
C LYS A 555 -11.39 8.24 14.44
N SER A 556 -11.87 7.14 13.89
CA SER A 556 -11.19 5.85 14.00
C SER A 556 -9.82 5.88 13.35
N LYS A 557 -9.71 6.39 12.12
CA LYS A 557 -8.44 6.56 11.43
C LYS A 557 -7.47 7.47 12.19
N THR A 558 -7.98 8.59 12.71
CA THR A 558 -7.16 9.51 13.53
C THR A 558 -6.62 8.82 14.78
N SER A 559 -7.46 8.06 15.49
CA SER A 559 -7.03 7.30 16.67
C SER A 559 -5.97 6.26 16.33
N ASN A 560 -6.12 5.54 15.23
CA ASN A 560 -5.12 4.57 14.77
C ASN A 560 -3.76 5.26 14.50
N CYS A 561 -3.74 6.41 13.82
CA CYS A 561 -2.51 7.18 13.61
C CYS A 561 -1.84 7.60 14.93
N VAL A 562 -2.63 8.02 15.92
CA VAL A 562 -2.09 8.37 17.25
C VAL A 562 -1.52 7.14 17.97
N ILE A 563 -2.23 6.01 17.96
CA ILE A 563 -1.78 4.75 18.58
C ILE A 563 -0.48 4.27 17.93
N GLN A 564 -0.39 4.31 16.61
CA GLN A 564 0.82 3.98 15.85
C GLN A 564 1.99 4.90 16.23
N GLY A 565 1.71 6.20 16.30
CA GLY A 565 2.71 7.20 16.71
C GLY A 565 3.27 6.93 18.10
N ILE A 566 2.42 6.61 19.07
CA ILE A 566 2.81 6.23 20.43
C ILE A 566 3.65 4.93 20.42
N GLY A 567 3.29 3.97 19.58
CA GLY A 567 3.96 2.67 19.47
C GLY A 567 5.38 2.70 18.90
N ARG A 568 5.85 3.83 18.36
CA ARG A 568 7.19 3.93 17.76
C ARG A 568 8.33 3.87 18.78
N GLY A 569 8.09 4.26 20.00
CA GLY A 569 9.12 4.32 21.05
C GLY A 569 9.26 3.07 21.91
N ASN A 570 8.42 2.03 21.72
CA ASN A 570 8.52 0.79 22.48
C ASN A 570 8.61 -0.40 21.53
N ARG A 571 9.73 -1.14 21.54
CA ARG A 571 10.04 -2.22 20.57
C ARG A 571 10.31 -3.57 21.20
N TYR A 572 10.74 -3.61 22.43
CA TYR A 572 11.04 -4.83 23.18
C TYR A 572 10.60 -4.68 24.65
N LYS A 573 10.63 -5.77 25.42
CA LYS A 573 10.03 -5.87 26.75
C LYS A 573 10.55 -4.83 27.75
N GLU A 574 11.84 -4.57 27.75
CA GLU A 574 12.52 -3.63 28.66
C GLU A 574 12.59 -2.20 28.10
N ASP A 575 12.06 -1.97 26.90
CA ASP A 575 12.11 -0.67 26.24
C ASP A 575 11.14 0.33 26.88
N TRP A 576 11.54 1.61 26.86
CA TRP A 576 10.73 2.67 27.44
C TRP A 576 10.76 3.94 26.57
N CYS A 577 9.64 4.65 26.58
CA CYS A 577 9.51 5.91 25.86
C CYS A 577 8.42 6.78 26.50
N THR A 578 8.75 8.03 26.80
CA THR A 578 7.78 9.00 27.29
C THR A 578 7.07 9.66 26.12
N THR A 579 5.74 9.63 26.09
CA THR A 579 4.96 10.29 25.04
C THR A 579 4.26 11.53 25.59
N TYR A 580 4.30 12.64 24.83
CA TYR A 580 3.62 13.89 25.11
C TYR A 580 2.63 14.21 23.99
N ILE A 581 1.33 14.16 24.29
CA ILE A 581 0.26 14.61 23.38
C ILE A 581 -0.16 15.97 23.87
N ILE A 582 0.35 17.01 23.20
CA ILE A 582 0.18 18.38 23.69
C ILE A 582 -0.99 19.13 23.04
N ASP A 583 -1.60 18.57 21.98
CA ASP A 583 -2.84 19.08 21.37
C ASP A 583 -4.07 18.65 22.16
N GLY A 584 -4.76 19.61 22.76
CA GLY A 584 -5.99 19.39 23.53
C GLY A 584 -7.16 18.80 22.74
N CYS A 585 -7.09 18.76 21.39
CA CYS A 585 -8.07 18.05 20.57
C CYS A 585 -8.09 16.54 20.85
N PHE A 586 -7.00 15.99 21.37
CA PHE A 586 -6.92 14.57 21.70
C PHE A 586 -7.92 14.13 22.77
N LYS A 587 -8.22 14.99 23.74
CA LYS A 587 -9.22 14.69 24.77
C LYS A 587 -10.60 14.40 24.19
N ASP A 588 -11.01 15.17 23.19
CA ASP A 588 -12.31 15.00 22.52
C ASP A 588 -12.32 13.75 21.63
N LEU A 589 -11.19 13.49 20.94
CA LEU A 589 -10.99 12.25 20.19
C LEU A 589 -11.08 11.03 21.09
N LEU A 590 -10.33 11.01 22.20
CA LEU A 590 -10.30 9.90 23.16
C LEU A 590 -11.68 9.58 23.73
N LYS A 591 -12.50 10.61 24.05
CA LYS A 591 -13.87 10.40 24.53
C LYS A 591 -14.72 9.60 23.54
N SER A 592 -14.59 9.89 22.25
CA SER A 592 -15.40 9.26 21.20
C SER A 592 -14.85 7.94 20.67
N THR A 593 -13.57 7.63 20.94
CA THR A 593 -12.87 6.44 20.40
C THR A 593 -12.20 5.62 21.52
N LYS A 594 -12.66 5.74 22.76
CA LYS A 594 -12.05 5.14 23.96
C LYS A 594 -11.83 3.62 23.83
N SER A 595 -12.75 2.92 23.19
CA SER A 595 -12.69 1.46 22.98
C SER A 595 -11.56 1.00 22.04
N GLN A 596 -11.00 1.89 21.24
CA GLN A 596 -9.86 1.57 20.37
C GLN A 596 -8.52 1.53 21.13
N TYR A 597 -8.45 2.20 22.28
CA TYR A 597 -7.26 2.20 23.12
C TYR A 597 -7.30 1.03 24.08
N SER A 598 -6.31 0.15 24.04
CA SER A 598 -6.22 -0.98 24.95
C SER A 598 -6.23 -0.54 26.42
N ASN A 599 -6.54 -1.45 27.33
CA ASN A 599 -6.51 -1.16 28.77
C ASN A 599 -5.12 -0.69 29.22
N GLU A 600 -4.06 -1.30 28.67
CA GLU A 600 -2.67 -0.98 28.95
C GLU A 600 -2.33 0.44 28.51
N LEU A 601 -2.71 0.82 27.28
CA LEU A 601 -2.53 2.19 26.79
C LEU A 601 -3.24 3.21 27.67
N ARG A 602 -4.48 2.92 28.08
CA ARG A 602 -5.27 3.83 28.93
C ARG A 602 -4.67 4.01 30.33
N LYS A 603 -4.11 2.97 30.92
CA LYS A 603 -3.41 3.04 32.21
C LYS A 603 -2.17 3.94 32.18
N ARG A 604 -1.51 4.07 31.02
CA ARG A 604 -0.35 4.96 30.83
C ARG A 604 -0.70 6.45 30.74
N MET A 605 -1.96 6.78 30.43
CA MET A 605 -2.42 8.15 30.18
C MET A 605 -2.50 8.96 31.46
N LYS A 606 -1.81 10.10 31.50
CA LYS A 606 -1.78 11.06 32.60
C LYS A 606 -2.13 12.44 32.04
N PHE A 607 -3.23 13.01 32.51
CA PHE A 607 -3.65 14.33 32.07
C PHE A 607 -2.94 15.43 32.87
N PHE A 608 -2.52 16.49 32.20
CA PHE A 608 -1.95 17.65 32.83
C PHE A 608 -2.56 18.96 32.24
N LYS A 609 -2.59 20.02 33.07
CA LYS A 609 -3.17 21.31 32.70
C LYS A 609 -2.15 22.29 32.13
#